data_4ea84f322c90a7da3711d83c9224e9b8
#
_entry.id   4ea84f322c90a7da3711d83c9224e9b8
#
_cell.length_a   1.000
_cell.length_b   1.000
_cell.length_c   1.000
_cell.angle_alpha   90.00
_cell.angle_beta   90.00
_cell.angle_gamma   90.00
#
_symmetry.space_group_name_H-M   'P 1'
#
loop_
_entity.id
_entity.type
_entity.pdbx_description
1 polymer ?
#
loop_
_entity_poly.entity_id
_entity_poly.type
_entity_poly.pdbx_seq_one_letter_code
_entity_poly.pdbx_strand_id
1 'polypeptide(L)'
;SILNGIENMAIANGYFVIITTSHESFEHEKRNIENLVNMRVEGIIACLSQETTDFAHFVALKEINMPLILFDRVCLTDQFSSVIADGVQSAQMATQHLLDNGSRRIAFIGGANHLDIVKRRKHGYLEALRDNRIPIEKELVVCRKIDYEEGKIATETLLSLPQPPDAILAMNDTLAFAAMEVIKRHG
;
A
#
# COMPACT_ATOMS: atom_id res chain seq x y z
N SER A 1 14.21 -7.00 -5.25
CA SER A 1 12.79 -7.03 -4.88
C SER A 1 12.59 -7.84 -3.59
N ILE A 2 11.45 -7.69 -2.91
CA ILE A 2 11.10 -8.46 -1.69
C ILE A 2 11.12 -9.96 -2.01
N LEU A 3 10.56 -10.38 -3.14
CA LEU A 3 10.53 -11.78 -3.55
C LEU A 3 11.93 -12.38 -3.66
N ASN A 4 12.90 -11.67 -4.22
CA ASN A 4 14.29 -12.15 -4.30
C ASN A 4 14.90 -12.37 -2.90
N GLY A 5 14.57 -11.50 -1.94
CA GLY A 5 15.02 -11.66 -0.55
C GLY A 5 14.44 -12.90 0.11
N ILE A 6 13.12 -13.14 -0.09
CA ILE A 6 12.43 -14.34 0.41
C ILE A 6 13.03 -15.61 -0.22
N GLU A 7 13.19 -15.63 -1.53
CA GLU A 7 13.71 -16.77 -2.28
C GLU A 7 15.15 -17.12 -1.85
N ASN A 8 16.04 -16.12 -1.76
CA ASN A 8 17.43 -16.33 -1.32
C ASN A 8 17.49 -16.93 0.09
N MET A 9 16.69 -16.41 1.03
CA MET A 9 16.63 -16.93 2.39
C MET A 9 16.06 -18.33 2.46
N ALA A 10 15.01 -18.62 1.68
CA ALA A 10 14.40 -19.95 1.61
C ALA A 10 15.41 -20.98 1.09
N ILE A 11 16.06 -20.71 -0.04
CA ILE A 11 17.09 -21.59 -0.63
C ILE A 11 18.25 -21.85 0.36
N ALA A 12 18.75 -20.80 1.01
CA ALA A 12 19.83 -20.92 1.99
C ALA A 12 19.47 -21.82 3.17
N ASN A 13 18.18 -22.00 3.46
CA ASN A 13 17.67 -22.85 4.54
C ASN A 13 17.03 -24.15 4.05
N GLY A 14 17.21 -24.52 2.78
CA GLY A 14 16.73 -25.78 2.23
C GLY A 14 15.24 -25.82 1.86
N TYR A 15 14.60 -24.68 1.74
CA TYR A 15 13.20 -24.57 1.33
C TYR A 15 13.04 -24.25 -0.15
N PHE A 16 11.96 -24.72 -0.75
CA PHE A 16 11.49 -24.28 -2.05
C PHE A 16 10.38 -23.23 -1.90
N VAL A 17 10.38 -22.23 -2.79
CA VAL A 17 9.36 -21.18 -2.81
C VAL A 17 8.37 -21.46 -3.94
N ILE A 18 7.07 -21.49 -3.60
CA ILE A 18 5.97 -21.51 -4.57
C ILE A 18 5.37 -20.10 -4.57
N ILE A 19 5.38 -19.44 -5.72
CA ILE A 19 4.83 -18.10 -5.87
C ILE A 19 3.47 -18.17 -6.52
N THR A 20 2.47 -17.56 -5.90
CA THR A 20 1.13 -17.38 -6.46
C THR A 20 0.77 -15.91 -6.48
N THR A 21 -0.07 -15.50 -7.42
CA THR A 21 -0.55 -14.13 -7.54
C THR A 21 -2.07 -14.07 -7.45
N SER A 22 -2.59 -13.16 -6.65
CA SER A 22 -4.04 -12.93 -6.54
C SER A 22 -4.58 -11.98 -7.61
N HIS A 23 -3.70 -11.24 -8.31
CA HIS A 23 -4.08 -10.16 -9.22
C HIS A 23 -5.05 -9.16 -8.56
N GLU A 24 -4.81 -8.85 -7.28
CA GLU A 24 -5.61 -7.95 -6.46
C GLU A 24 -7.07 -8.40 -6.22
N SER A 25 -7.40 -9.68 -6.51
CA SER A 25 -8.72 -10.27 -6.30
C SER A 25 -8.78 -11.04 -4.98
N PHE A 26 -9.79 -10.75 -4.17
CA PHE A 26 -10.08 -11.47 -2.92
C PHE A 26 -10.34 -12.97 -3.16
N GLU A 27 -11.11 -13.30 -4.19
CA GLU A 27 -11.43 -14.70 -4.50
C GLU A 27 -10.20 -15.50 -4.96
N HIS A 28 -9.30 -14.86 -5.73
CA HIS A 28 -8.04 -15.49 -6.11
C HIS A 28 -7.10 -15.66 -4.91
N GLU A 29 -7.03 -14.67 -4.02
CA GLU A 29 -6.24 -14.76 -2.79
C GLU A 29 -6.70 -15.95 -1.95
N LYS A 30 -8.00 -16.05 -1.68
CA LYS A 30 -8.61 -17.16 -0.92
C LYS A 30 -8.30 -18.51 -1.56
N ARG A 31 -8.53 -18.65 -2.86
CA ARG A 31 -8.23 -19.89 -3.62
C ARG A 31 -6.74 -20.25 -3.58
N ASN A 32 -5.85 -19.27 -3.68
CA ASN A 32 -4.41 -19.52 -3.57
C ASN A 32 -4.04 -20.06 -2.20
N ILE A 33 -4.58 -19.50 -1.12
CA ILE A 33 -4.38 -20.00 0.25
C ILE A 33 -4.87 -21.45 0.37
N GLU A 34 -6.08 -21.77 -0.10
CA GLU A 34 -6.65 -23.11 -0.08
C GLU A 34 -5.75 -24.11 -0.86
N ASN A 35 -5.27 -23.72 -2.04
CA ASN A 35 -4.36 -24.56 -2.85
C ASN A 35 -3.03 -24.82 -2.14
N LEU A 36 -2.42 -23.80 -1.53
CA LEU A 36 -1.16 -23.95 -0.79
C LEU A 36 -1.33 -24.89 0.41
N VAL A 37 -2.44 -24.78 1.15
CA VAL A 37 -2.78 -25.71 2.24
C VAL A 37 -2.91 -27.14 1.71
N ASN A 38 -3.61 -27.34 0.59
CA ASN A 38 -3.79 -28.66 -0.03
C ASN A 38 -2.45 -29.25 -0.53
N MET A 39 -1.52 -28.40 -0.97
CA MET A 39 -0.15 -28.78 -1.33
C MET A 39 0.73 -29.09 -0.11
N ARG A 40 0.23 -28.89 1.11
CA ARG A 40 0.94 -29.13 2.37
C ARG A 40 2.26 -28.35 2.48
N VAL A 41 2.25 -27.07 2.09
CA VAL A 41 3.39 -26.19 2.32
C VAL A 41 3.65 -26.04 3.82
N GLU A 42 4.90 -25.79 4.18
CA GLU A 42 5.31 -25.69 5.61
C GLU A 42 4.97 -24.33 6.23
N GLY A 43 4.70 -23.32 5.41
CA GLY A 43 4.26 -22.00 5.85
C GLY A 43 3.91 -21.09 4.68
N ILE A 44 3.23 -20.01 4.96
CA ILE A 44 2.73 -19.04 3.98
C ILE A 44 3.27 -17.66 4.32
N ILE A 45 3.79 -16.96 3.31
CA ILE A 45 4.11 -15.54 3.38
C ILE A 45 3.15 -14.83 2.42
N ALA A 46 2.32 -13.92 2.93
CA ALA A 46 1.26 -13.31 2.14
C ALA A 46 1.27 -11.78 2.21
N CYS A 47 0.90 -11.16 1.09
CA CYS A 47 0.54 -9.75 1.00
C CYS A 47 -0.92 -9.67 0.58
N LEU A 48 -1.75 -8.92 1.31
CA LEU A 48 -3.18 -8.85 1.07
C LEU A 48 -3.50 -8.23 -0.30
N SER A 49 -4.52 -8.77 -0.95
CA SER A 49 -5.13 -8.12 -2.11
C SER A 49 -5.80 -6.80 -1.72
N GLN A 50 -5.93 -5.88 -2.67
CA GLN A 50 -6.62 -4.61 -2.41
C GLN A 50 -8.12 -4.79 -2.12
N GLU A 51 -8.72 -5.89 -2.59
CA GLU A 51 -10.14 -6.17 -2.38
C GLU A 51 -10.43 -6.83 -1.03
N THR A 52 -9.39 -7.31 -0.35
CA THR A 52 -9.55 -8.09 0.89
C THR A 52 -10.05 -7.21 2.04
N THR A 53 -11.28 -7.47 2.46
CA THR A 53 -11.93 -6.86 3.63
C THR A 53 -12.39 -7.90 4.65
N ASP A 54 -12.48 -9.16 4.26
CA ASP A 54 -12.74 -10.31 5.12
C ASP A 54 -11.44 -11.14 5.26
N PHE A 55 -11.10 -11.49 6.48
CA PHE A 55 -9.85 -12.19 6.83
C PHE A 55 -10.07 -13.62 7.30
N ALA A 56 -11.26 -14.17 7.14
CA ALA A 56 -11.62 -15.50 7.64
C ALA A 56 -10.69 -16.60 7.09
N HIS A 57 -10.27 -16.50 5.83
CA HIS A 57 -9.35 -17.46 5.19
C HIS A 57 -7.93 -17.45 5.82
N PHE A 58 -7.47 -16.31 6.34
CA PHE A 58 -6.22 -16.25 7.12
C PHE A 58 -6.43 -16.78 8.54
N VAL A 59 -7.56 -16.44 9.17
CA VAL A 59 -7.88 -16.94 10.53
C VAL A 59 -7.97 -18.46 10.54
N ALA A 60 -8.56 -19.09 9.51
CA ALA A 60 -8.66 -20.54 9.38
C ALA A 60 -7.28 -21.24 9.37
N LEU A 61 -6.21 -20.57 8.94
CA LEU A 61 -4.85 -21.13 8.97
C LEU A 61 -4.38 -21.44 10.41
N LYS A 62 -4.85 -20.67 11.41
CA LYS A 62 -4.54 -20.95 12.83
C LYS A 62 -5.15 -22.26 13.32
N GLU A 63 -6.36 -22.58 12.87
CA GLU A 63 -7.07 -23.80 13.30
C GLU A 63 -6.32 -25.07 12.89
N ILE A 64 -5.56 -24.98 11.79
CA ILE A 64 -4.73 -26.07 11.26
C ILE A 64 -3.24 -25.90 11.61
N ASN A 65 -2.88 -24.96 12.45
CA ASN A 65 -1.51 -24.63 12.83
C ASN A 65 -0.58 -24.33 11.63
N MET A 66 -1.09 -23.74 10.55
CA MET A 66 -0.30 -23.32 9.40
C MET A 66 0.40 -21.99 9.71
N PRO A 67 1.74 -21.93 9.69
CA PRO A 67 2.47 -20.68 9.89
C PRO A 67 2.12 -19.65 8.82
N LEU A 68 1.76 -18.42 9.23
CA LEU A 68 1.49 -17.30 8.35
C LEU A 68 2.31 -16.09 8.77
N ILE A 69 3.01 -15.49 7.81
CA ILE A 69 3.62 -14.17 7.95
C ILE A 69 3.02 -13.24 6.90
N LEU A 70 2.55 -12.10 7.34
CA LEU A 70 2.05 -11.06 6.44
C LEU A 70 3.16 -10.02 6.14
N PHE A 71 3.17 -9.45 4.94
CA PHE A 71 4.10 -8.37 4.62
C PHE A 71 3.43 -7.27 3.79
N ASP A 72 4.02 -6.07 3.84
CA ASP A 72 3.58 -4.87 3.12
C ASP A 72 2.13 -4.48 3.46
N ARG A 73 1.14 -5.14 2.87
CA ARG A 73 -0.29 -5.00 3.23
C ARG A 73 -0.67 -6.10 4.21
N VAL A 74 -1.03 -5.70 5.41
CA VAL A 74 -1.24 -6.59 6.55
C VAL A 74 -2.61 -6.40 7.17
N CYS A 75 -3.07 -7.41 7.90
CA CYS A 75 -4.28 -7.38 8.72
C CYS A 75 -4.02 -8.09 10.05
N LEU A 76 -4.91 -7.92 11.02
CA LEU A 76 -4.91 -8.66 12.28
C LEU A 76 -3.50 -8.78 12.89
N THR A 77 -2.79 -7.65 13.00
CA THR A 77 -1.38 -7.60 13.43
C THR A 77 -1.17 -8.00 14.90
N ASP A 78 -2.23 -8.08 15.67
CA ASP A 78 -2.29 -8.67 17.00
C ASP A 78 -2.34 -10.21 16.98
N GLN A 79 -2.65 -10.80 15.83
CA GLN A 79 -2.84 -12.24 15.66
C GLN A 79 -1.79 -12.91 14.79
N PHE A 80 -1.21 -12.19 13.83
CA PHE A 80 -0.23 -12.72 12.88
C PHE A 80 1.07 -11.93 12.92
N SER A 81 2.19 -12.63 12.77
CA SER A 81 3.47 -11.99 12.56
C SER A 81 3.47 -11.21 11.24
N SER A 82 4.08 -10.03 11.26
CA SER A 82 4.11 -9.20 10.06
C SER A 82 5.44 -8.46 9.89
N VAL A 83 5.80 -8.20 8.64
CA VAL A 83 6.96 -7.40 8.25
C VAL A 83 6.47 -6.23 7.41
N ILE A 84 6.62 -5.03 7.93
CA ILE A 84 6.14 -3.80 7.30
C ILE A 84 7.22 -2.72 7.31
N ALA A 85 7.19 -1.84 6.33
CA ALA A 85 7.92 -0.58 6.41
C ALA A 85 7.16 0.42 7.29
N ASP A 86 7.88 1.34 7.93
CA ASP A 86 7.22 2.43 8.68
C ASP A 86 6.60 3.44 7.70
N GLY A 87 5.34 3.19 7.37
CA GLY A 87 4.57 4.02 6.45
C GLY A 87 4.26 5.41 7.00
N VAL A 88 4.16 5.57 8.32
CA VAL A 88 3.94 6.88 8.96
C VAL A 88 5.18 7.73 8.78
N GLN A 89 6.32 7.25 9.27
CA GLN A 89 7.59 7.98 9.19
C GLN A 89 7.98 8.29 7.73
N SER A 90 7.84 7.32 6.84
CA SER A 90 8.19 7.51 5.42
C SER A 90 7.35 8.61 4.76
N ALA A 91 6.04 8.63 4.99
CA ALA A 91 5.16 9.66 4.43
C ALA A 91 5.39 11.03 5.09
N GLN A 92 5.67 11.05 6.40
CA GLN A 92 6.02 12.28 7.12
C GLN A 92 7.30 12.90 6.55
N MET A 93 8.35 12.11 6.37
CA MET A 93 9.62 12.55 5.77
C MET A 93 9.43 13.07 4.34
N ALA A 94 8.67 12.34 3.51
CA ALA A 94 8.41 12.74 2.14
C ALA A 94 7.60 14.05 2.05
N THR A 95 6.59 14.21 2.91
CA THR A 95 5.80 15.44 2.99
C THR A 95 6.67 16.61 3.48
N GLN A 96 7.50 16.37 4.51
CA GLN A 96 8.44 17.38 5.01
C GLN A 96 9.41 17.84 3.92
N HIS A 97 9.93 16.89 3.13
CA HIS A 97 10.79 17.23 1.99
C HIS A 97 10.10 18.17 0.99
N LEU A 98 8.84 17.94 0.66
CA LEU A 98 8.08 18.85 -0.22
C LEU A 98 7.93 20.24 0.42
N LEU A 99 7.62 20.31 1.72
CA LEU A 99 7.50 21.57 2.47
C LEU A 99 8.83 22.34 2.51
N ASP A 100 9.95 21.64 2.75
CA ASP A 100 11.29 22.23 2.80
C ASP A 100 11.72 22.80 1.43
N ASN A 101 11.19 22.22 0.34
CA ASN A 101 11.39 22.72 -1.03
C ASN A 101 10.37 23.79 -1.44
N GLY A 102 9.60 24.32 -0.51
CA GLY A 102 8.76 25.49 -0.71
C GLY A 102 7.30 25.20 -1.05
N SER A 103 6.90 23.93 -1.21
CA SER A 103 5.50 23.58 -1.42
C SER A 103 4.64 23.92 -0.20
N ARG A 104 3.42 24.38 -0.44
CA ARG A 104 2.48 24.76 0.64
C ARG A 104 1.09 24.17 0.47
N ARG A 105 0.73 23.77 -0.72
CA ARG A 105 -0.55 23.15 -1.03
C ARG A 105 -0.33 21.76 -1.60
N ILE A 106 0.03 20.81 -0.73
CA ILE A 106 0.42 19.46 -1.09
C ILE A 106 -0.82 18.57 -1.13
N ALA A 107 -1.03 17.83 -2.21
CA ALA A 107 -2.05 16.79 -2.28
C ALA A 107 -1.48 15.39 -1.94
N PHE A 108 -2.35 14.50 -1.46
CA PHE A 108 -2.07 13.11 -1.24
C PHE A 108 -2.91 12.22 -2.16
N ILE A 109 -2.26 11.35 -2.94
CA ILE A 109 -2.94 10.31 -3.72
C ILE A 109 -2.65 8.96 -3.08
N GLY A 110 -3.69 8.30 -2.57
CA GLY A 110 -3.60 7.01 -1.89
C GLY A 110 -4.51 5.94 -2.48
N GLY A 111 -4.36 4.72 -1.97
CA GLY A 111 -5.19 3.57 -2.27
C GLY A 111 -6.49 3.53 -1.45
N ALA A 112 -7.17 2.37 -1.49
CA ALA A 112 -8.41 2.17 -0.76
C ALA A 112 -8.23 2.35 0.76
N ASN A 113 -9.12 3.12 1.38
CA ASN A 113 -9.01 3.56 2.79
C ASN A 113 -9.07 2.42 3.83
N HIS A 114 -9.53 1.22 3.48
CA HIS A 114 -9.56 0.09 4.40
C HIS A 114 -8.15 -0.51 4.62
N LEU A 115 -7.23 -0.35 3.68
CA LEU A 115 -5.87 -0.88 3.76
C LEU A 115 -5.04 -0.16 4.83
N ASP A 116 -4.39 -0.92 5.70
CA ASP A 116 -3.56 -0.40 6.79
C ASP A 116 -2.41 0.48 6.27
N ILE A 117 -1.74 0.06 5.21
CA ILE A 117 -0.65 0.82 4.59
C ILE A 117 -1.11 2.20 4.10
N VAL A 118 -2.34 2.31 3.58
CA VAL A 118 -2.92 3.60 3.15
C VAL A 118 -3.19 4.49 4.34
N LYS A 119 -3.78 3.93 5.42
CA LYS A 119 -4.04 4.66 6.67
C LYS A 119 -2.75 5.22 7.26
N ARG A 120 -1.69 4.40 7.34
CA ARG A 120 -0.39 4.80 7.89
C ARG A 120 0.25 5.93 7.07
N ARG A 121 0.34 5.78 5.75
CA ARG A 121 0.93 6.80 4.89
C ARG A 121 0.13 8.11 4.89
N LYS A 122 -1.20 8.01 4.84
CA LYS A 122 -2.07 9.18 4.97
C LYS A 122 -1.89 9.86 6.34
N HIS A 123 -1.74 9.08 7.40
CA HIS A 123 -1.50 9.62 8.75
C HIS A 123 -0.20 10.43 8.79
N GLY A 124 0.91 9.87 8.31
CA GLY A 124 2.20 10.59 8.28
C GLY A 124 2.16 11.87 7.44
N TYR A 125 1.49 11.85 6.28
CA TYR A 125 1.24 13.05 5.50
C TYR A 125 0.48 14.12 6.31
N LEU A 126 -0.62 13.73 6.97
CA LEU A 126 -1.43 14.67 7.76
C LEU A 126 -0.68 15.20 8.98
N GLU A 127 0.17 14.39 9.63
CA GLU A 127 1.02 14.83 10.73
C GLU A 127 2.03 15.88 10.27
N ALA A 128 2.75 15.63 9.17
CA ALA A 128 3.69 16.60 8.64
C ALA A 128 3.04 17.95 8.32
N LEU A 129 1.82 17.97 7.76
CA LEU A 129 1.08 19.21 7.54
C LEU A 129 0.74 19.92 8.87
N ARG A 130 0.27 19.19 9.88
CA ARG A 130 -0.05 19.75 11.20
C ARG A 130 1.16 20.36 11.90
N ASP A 131 2.29 19.66 11.90
CA ASP A 131 3.54 20.07 12.51
C ASP A 131 4.05 21.37 11.88
N ASN A 132 3.82 21.55 10.59
CA ASN A 132 4.17 22.75 9.84
C ASN A 132 3.04 23.80 9.78
N ARG A 133 1.94 23.59 10.49
CA ARG A 133 0.77 24.50 10.53
C ARG A 133 0.16 24.76 9.15
N ILE A 134 0.22 23.79 8.26
CA ILE A 134 -0.42 23.82 6.94
C ILE A 134 -1.88 23.36 7.09
N PRO A 135 -2.86 24.09 6.57
CA PRO A 135 -4.26 23.67 6.59
C PRO A 135 -4.48 22.34 5.89
N ILE A 136 -5.28 21.47 6.51
CA ILE A 136 -5.68 20.21 5.91
C ILE A 136 -6.95 20.45 5.09
N GLU A 137 -6.84 20.31 3.77
CA GLU A 137 -7.96 20.45 2.84
C GLU A 137 -8.40 19.07 2.39
N LYS A 138 -9.66 18.74 2.63
CA LYS A 138 -10.20 17.39 2.32
C LYS A 138 -10.13 17.07 0.83
N GLU A 139 -10.27 18.05 -0.02
CA GLU A 139 -10.21 17.94 -1.48
C GLU A 139 -8.83 17.56 -2.00
N LEU A 140 -7.78 17.81 -1.21
CA LEU A 140 -6.40 17.43 -1.55
C LEU A 140 -6.05 15.98 -1.16
N VAL A 141 -6.98 15.25 -0.55
CA VAL A 141 -6.76 13.85 -0.13
C VAL A 141 -7.63 12.93 -0.97
N VAL A 142 -7.06 12.37 -2.02
CA VAL A 142 -7.75 11.48 -2.95
C VAL A 142 -7.31 10.04 -2.72
N CYS A 143 -8.23 9.18 -2.31
CA CYS A 143 -7.98 7.76 -2.06
C CYS A 143 -8.90 6.91 -2.95
N ARG A 144 -8.28 6.15 -3.87
CA ARG A 144 -8.96 5.30 -4.86
C ARG A 144 -8.32 3.90 -4.89
N LYS A 145 -8.48 3.11 -5.96
CA LYS A 145 -7.68 1.88 -6.13
C LYS A 145 -6.22 2.22 -6.44
N ILE A 146 -5.31 1.31 -6.08
CA ILE A 146 -3.89 1.43 -6.44
C ILE A 146 -3.74 0.83 -7.84
N ASP A 147 -4.02 1.61 -8.84
CA ASP A 147 -3.72 1.30 -10.23
C ASP A 147 -3.39 2.57 -11.02
N TYR A 148 -2.89 2.38 -12.22
CA TYR A 148 -2.36 3.47 -13.04
C TYR A 148 -3.45 4.42 -13.53
N GLU A 149 -4.59 3.89 -13.98
CA GLU A 149 -5.71 4.69 -14.50
C GLU A 149 -6.41 5.48 -13.37
N GLU A 150 -6.59 4.88 -12.21
CA GLU A 150 -7.13 5.56 -11.04
C GLU A 150 -6.18 6.67 -10.54
N GLY A 151 -4.87 6.45 -10.67
CA GLY A 151 -3.86 7.49 -10.40
C GLY A 151 -3.98 8.68 -11.35
N LYS A 152 -4.23 8.44 -12.64
CA LYS A 152 -4.48 9.53 -13.61
C LYS A 152 -5.75 10.28 -13.28
N ILE A 153 -6.87 9.58 -13.04
CA ILE A 153 -8.16 10.20 -12.67
C ILE A 153 -8.02 11.05 -11.41
N ALA A 154 -7.32 10.54 -10.39
CA ALA A 154 -7.06 11.28 -9.16
C ALA A 154 -6.27 12.57 -9.44
N THR A 155 -5.26 12.50 -10.29
CA THR A 155 -4.43 13.65 -10.63
C THR A 155 -5.20 14.69 -11.45
N GLU A 156 -5.97 14.27 -12.44
CA GLU A 156 -6.84 15.17 -13.22
C GLU A 156 -7.85 15.88 -12.31
N THR A 157 -8.43 15.15 -11.35
CA THR A 157 -9.32 15.73 -10.34
C THR A 157 -8.63 16.84 -9.53
N LEU A 158 -7.41 16.60 -9.08
CA LEU A 158 -6.63 17.56 -8.29
C LEU A 158 -6.23 18.78 -9.12
N LEU A 159 -5.81 18.59 -10.36
CA LEU A 159 -5.41 19.70 -11.25
C LEU A 159 -6.61 20.53 -11.72
N SER A 160 -7.82 19.97 -11.69
CA SER A 160 -9.06 20.68 -12.02
C SER A 160 -9.64 21.53 -10.89
N LEU A 161 -9.04 21.50 -9.70
CA LEU A 161 -9.49 22.35 -8.59
C LEU A 161 -9.29 23.83 -8.92
N PRO A 162 -10.15 24.74 -8.41
CA PRO A 162 -9.98 26.19 -8.59
C PRO A 162 -8.61 26.71 -8.14
N GLN A 163 -8.02 26.03 -7.16
CA GLN A 163 -6.65 26.21 -6.72
C GLN A 163 -5.99 24.82 -6.71
N PRO A 164 -5.27 24.45 -7.75
CA PRO A 164 -4.61 23.16 -7.81
C PRO A 164 -3.48 23.04 -6.77
N PRO A 165 -3.09 21.82 -6.36
CA PRO A 165 -1.93 21.63 -5.50
C PRO A 165 -0.64 22.07 -6.20
N ASP A 166 0.35 22.51 -5.42
CA ASP A 166 1.70 22.84 -5.88
C ASP A 166 2.65 21.61 -5.82
N ALA A 167 2.23 20.57 -5.10
CA ALA A 167 2.92 19.28 -5.07
C ALA A 167 1.94 18.13 -4.81
N ILE A 168 2.35 16.92 -5.20
CA ILE A 168 1.58 15.68 -4.99
C ILE A 168 2.48 14.65 -4.31
N LEU A 169 2.06 14.16 -3.15
CA LEU A 169 2.59 12.96 -2.54
C LEU A 169 1.76 11.75 -2.99
N ALA A 170 2.32 10.92 -3.85
CA ALA A 170 1.73 9.64 -4.22
C ALA A 170 2.21 8.55 -3.27
N MET A 171 1.29 7.69 -2.81
CA MET A 171 1.63 6.67 -1.82
C MET A 171 2.58 5.58 -2.36
N ASN A 172 2.69 5.40 -3.67
CA ASN A 172 3.60 4.43 -4.32
C ASN A 172 3.98 4.87 -5.73
N ASP A 173 4.90 4.12 -6.35
CA ASP A 173 5.46 4.42 -7.68
C ASP A 173 4.40 4.37 -8.79
N THR A 174 3.46 3.42 -8.75
CA THR A 174 2.40 3.30 -9.76
C THR A 174 1.57 4.58 -9.84
N LEU A 175 1.13 5.11 -8.70
CA LEU A 175 0.37 6.35 -8.62
C LEU A 175 1.25 7.56 -8.93
N ALA A 176 2.54 7.54 -8.56
CA ALA A 176 3.47 8.60 -8.88
C ALA A 176 3.71 8.72 -10.39
N PHE A 177 3.95 7.60 -11.08
CA PHE A 177 4.12 7.61 -12.54
C PHE A 177 2.86 8.05 -13.27
N ALA A 178 1.68 7.61 -12.80
CA ALA A 178 0.41 8.07 -13.34
C ALA A 178 0.24 9.59 -13.18
N ALA A 179 0.55 10.13 -12.00
CA ALA A 179 0.50 11.56 -11.73
C ALA A 179 1.48 12.34 -12.63
N MET A 180 2.71 11.87 -12.75
CA MET A 180 3.73 12.51 -13.61
C MET A 180 3.32 12.55 -15.07
N GLU A 181 2.66 11.50 -15.60
CA GLU A 181 2.15 11.50 -16.98
C GLU A 181 1.10 12.58 -17.17
N VAL A 182 0.13 12.68 -16.26
CA VAL A 182 -0.94 13.69 -16.35
C VAL A 182 -0.36 15.10 -16.23
N ILE A 183 0.52 15.36 -15.26
CA ILE A 183 1.14 16.67 -15.05
C ILE A 183 1.89 17.12 -16.32
N LYS A 184 2.67 16.20 -16.95
CA LYS A 184 3.40 16.52 -18.18
C LYS A 184 2.50 16.86 -19.39
N ARG A 185 1.26 16.38 -19.40
CA ARG A 185 0.29 16.71 -20.46
C ARG A 185 -0.37 18.07 -20.24
N HIS A 186 -0.42 18.53 -19.00
CA HIS A 186 -1.01 19.82 -18.65
C HIS A 186 -0.03 21.01 -18.80
N GLY A 187 1.26 20.75 -19.03
CA GLY A 187 2.32 21.75 -19.23
C GLY A 187 3.17 21.94 -18.01
#